data_3cd5104648b351fdd48b5d9a30e1f6e0
#
_entry.id   3cd5104648b351fdd48b5d9a30e1f6e0
#
_cell.length_a   1.000
_cell.length_b   1.000
_cell.length_c   1.000
_cell.angle_alpha   90.00
_cell.angle_beta   90.00
_cell.angle_gamma   90.00
#
_symmetry.space_group_name_H-M   'P 1'
#
loop_
_entity.id
_entity.type
_entity.pdbx_description
1 polymer ?
#
loop_
_entity_poly.entity_id
_entity_poly.type
_entity_poly.pdbx_seq_one_letter_code
_entity_poly.pdbx_strand_id
1 'polypeptide(L)'
;LITSDTYSKFINKQNKAIRCLFSDGASASLIKYNKKGLKLKKKIFKNTFNTENDLCLIENEINMNGPAVVSFAIRDVIPEIMALSKNVNCIFSHQAGKIVMNQLQKKIDKKIFFPLNYNNHGNLVSTSIPLLIKQNLKKFKTEKKLLLCGFGVGLSTSIILFHR
;
A
#
# COMPACT_ATOMS: atom_id res chain seq x y z
N LEU A 1 2.75 -5.77 -16.03
CA LEU A 1 1.81 -5.42 -14.97
C LEU A 1 1.32 -4.00 -15.20
N ILE A 2 0.01 -3.86 -15.36
CA ILE A 2 -0.65 -2.55 -15.49
C ILE A 2 -1.58 -2.39 -14.30
N THR A 3 -1.61 -1.21 -13.70
CA THR A 3 -2.54 -0.79 -12.66
C THR A 3 -3.23 0.50 -13.09
N SER A 4 -4.53 0.62 -12.86
CA SER A 4 -5.30 1.82 -13.18
C SER A 4 -6.53 1.90 -12.30
N ASP A 5 -6.70 3.03 -11.63
CA ASP A 5 -7.84 3.32 -10.78
C ASP A 5 -8.34 4.74 -11.04
N THR A 6 -9.65 4.89 -11.19
CA THR A 6 -10.33 6.18 -11.40
C THR A 6 -11.37 6.40 -10.29
N TYR A 7 -10.91 6.46 -9.05
CA TYR A 7 -11.75 6.60 -7.87
C TYR A 7 -12.55 7.91 -7.86
N SER A 8 -12.04 8.96 -8.51
CA SER A 8 -12.76 10.24 -8.62
C SER A 8 -14.15 10.12 -9.24
N LYS A 9 -14.38 9.09 -10.08
CA LYS A 9 -15.68 8.80 -10.69
C LYS A 9 -16.73 8.30 -9.71
N PHE A 10 -16.30 7.71 -8.61
CA PHE A 10 -17.15 7.04 -7.62
C PHE A 10 -17.22 7.78 -6.28
N ILE A 11 -16.55 8.94 -6.19
CA ILE A 11 -16.52 9.73 -4.97
C ILE A 11 -17.69 10.71 -4.94
N ASN A 12 -18.54 10.59 -3.93
CA ASN A 12 -19.51 11.61 -3.63
C ASN A 12 -18.80 12.91 -3.20
N LYS A 13 -18.95 13.97 -3.99
CA LYS A 13 -18.29 15.28 -3.77
C LYS A 13 -18.70 15.94 -2.44
N GLN A 14 -19.85 15.59 -1.88
CA GLN A 14 -20.32 16.07 -0.59
C GLN A 14 -19.67 15.33 0.59
N ASN A 15 -19.12 14.13 0.35
CA ASN A 15 -18.41 13.37 1.39
C ASN A 15 -17.00 13.92 1.60
N LYS A 16 -16.87 14.84 2.56
CA LYS A 16 -15.61 15.52 2.89
C LYS A 16 -14.49 14.56 3.35
N ALA A 17 -14.84 13.42 3.96
CA ALA A 17 -13.88 12.45 4.47
C ALA A 17 -13.21 11.67 3.34
N ILE A 18 -13.95 11.33 2.28
CA ILE A 18 -13.47 10.48 1.18
C ILE A 18 -12.87 11.30 0.04
N ARG A 19 -13.49 12.46 -0.30
CA ARG A 19 -13.08 13.25 -1.49
C ARG A 19 -11.65 13.77 -1.44
N CYS A 20 -11.09 13.96 -0.24
CA CYS A 20 -9.72 14.44 -0.06
C CYS A 20 -8.71 13.29 0.14
N LEU A 21 -9.17 12.04 0.13
CA LEU A 21 -8.32 10.89 0.42
C LEU A 21 -7.79 10.23 -0.86
N PHE A 22 -8.69 9.91 -1.78
CA PHE A 22 -8.35 9.15 -2.99
C PHE A 22 -7.97 10.05 -4.16
N SER A 23 -7.11 9.52 -5.01
CA SER A 23 -6.70 10.13 -6.28
C SER A 23 -6.71 9.10 -7.40
N ASP A 24 -6.83 9.56 -8.64
CA ASP A 24 -6.74 8.72 -9.82
C ASP A 24 -5.29 8.46 -10.20
N GLY A 25 -5.01 7.27 -10.70
CA GLY A 25 -3.67 6.92 -11.14
C GLY A 25 -3.62 5.71 -12.03
N ALA A 26 -2.59 5.66 -12.87
CA ALA A 26 -2.27 4.50 -13.68
C ALA A 26 -0.75 4.27 -13.73
N SER A 27 -0.35 3.02 -13.84
CA SER A 27 1.05 2.67 -14.04
C SER A 27 1.22 1.44 -14.92
N ALA A 28 2.36 1.37 -15.61
CA ALA A 28 2.78 0.19 -16.35
C ALA A 28 4.20 -0.21 -15.90
N SER A 29 4.36 -1.47 -15.52
CA SER A 29 5.64 -2.03 -15.05
C SER A 29 6.03 -3.22 -15.90
N LEU A 30 7.20 -3.15 -16.54
CA LEU A 30 7.77 -4.27 -17.27
C LEU A 30 8.56 -5.15 -16.29
N ILE A 31 8.11 -6.40 -16.13
CA ILE A 31 8.75 -7.39 -15.27
C ILE A 31 9.42 -8.43 -16.18
N LYS A 32 10.72 -8.61 -16.00
CA LYS A 32 11.51 -9.60 -16.75
C LYS A 32 12.23 -10.55 -15.77
N TYR A 33 12.34 -11.80 -16.15
CA TYR A 33 13.20 -12.74 -15.44
C TYR A 33 14.67 -12.29 -15.53
N ASN A 34 15.35 -12.32 -14.39
CA ASN A 34 16.77 -12.04 -14.30
C ASN A 34 17.39 -12.88 -13.15
N LYS A 35 18.42 -13.68 -13.46
CA LYS A 35 19.15 -14.49 -12.46
C LYS A 35 19.70 -13.68 -11.29
N LYS A 36 20.09 -12.41 -11.53
CA LYS A 36 20.58 -11.44 -10.53
C LYS A 36 19.46 -10.53 -9.98
N GLY A 37 18.21 -10.79 -10.35
CA GLY A 37 17.05 -9.99 -9.96
C GLY A 37 16.60 -10.26 -8.52
N LEU A 38 15.46 -9.67 -8.19
CA LEU A 38 14.79 -9.90 -6.91
C LEU A 38 14.24 -11.33 -6.85
N LYS A 39 14.53 -12.05 -5.78
CA LYS A 39 14.03 -13.40 -5.50
C LYS A 39 12.97 -13.32 -4.41
N LEU A 40 11.80 -13.87 -4.68
CA LEU A 40 10.74 -14.03 -3.71
C LEU A 40 11.24 -14.92 -2.55
N LYS A 41 11.14 -14.42 -1.31
CA LYS A 41 11.52 -15.16 -0.09
C LYS A 41 10.34 -15.52 0.77
N LYS A 42 9.41 -14.61 0.94
CA LYS A 42 8.19 -14.85 1.72
C LYS A 42 7.04 -14.03 1.16
N LYS A 43 5.84 -14.57 1.24
CA LYS A 43 4.60 -13.88 0.91
C LYS A 43 3.57 -14.12 2.01
N ILE A 44 2.78 -13.11 2.30
CA ILE A 44 1.61 -13.17 3.17
C ILE A 44 0.43 -12.64 2.36
N PHE A 45 -0.65 -13.40 2.34
CA PHE A 45 -1.96 -12.97 1.84
C PHE A 45 -2.98 -13.29 2.92
N LYS A 46 -3.73 -12.29 3.34
CA LYS A 46 -4.78 -12.45 4.35
C LYS A 46 -6.01 -11.65 3.94
N ASN A 47 -7.17 -12.23 4.13
CA ASN A 47 -8.45 -11.55 4.09
C ASN A 47 -9.03 -11.51 5.51
N THR A 48 -9.61 -10.38 5.89
CA THR A 48 -10.33 -10.24 7.15
C THR A 48 -11.81 -10.46 6.88
N PHE A 49 -12.40 -11.40 7.60
CA PHE A 49 -13.82 -11.73 7.44
C PHE A 49 -14.72 -10.64 8.03
N ASN A 50 -15.96 -10.56 7.54
CA ASN A 50 -17.01 -9.61 7.96
C ASN A 50 -16.58 -8.14 7.82
N THR A 51 -15.82 -7.82 6.77
CA THR A 51 -15.34 -6.45 6.46
C THR A 51 -15.73 -5.99 5.05
N GLU A 52 -16.56 -6.75 4.37
CA GLU A 52 -17.00 -6.49 2.99
C GLU A 52 -17.69 -5.15 2.81
N ASN A 53 -18.33 -4.64 3.87
CA ASN A 53 -19.02 -3.35 3.86
C ASN A 53 -18.16 -2.20 4.38
N ASP A 54 -16.94 -2.46 4.88
CA ASP A 54 -16.09 -1.42 5.42
C ASP A 54 -15.41 -0.55 4.34
N LEU A 55 -15.24 -1.10 3.14
CA LEU A 55 -14.80 -0.36 1.97
C LEU A 55 -15.33 -1.04 0.71
N CYS A 56 -16.39 -0.50 0.13
CA CYS A 56 -17.09 -1.09 -1.00
C CYS A 56 -17.72 -0.02 -1.90
N LEU A 57 -18.32 -0.45 -3.00
CA LEU A 57 -19.17 0.40 -3.84
C LEU A 57 -20.64 0.09 -3.51
N ILE A 58 -21.41 1.13 -3.21
CA ILE A 58 -22.87 1.06 -3.06
C ILE A 58 -23.44 2.10 -4.02
N GLU A 59 -24.34 1.67 -4.92
CA GLU A 59 -24.99 2.54 -5.91
C GLU A 59 -23.99 3.43 -6.71
N ASN A 60 -22.88 2.84 -7.12
CA ASN A 60 -21.76 3.53 -7.80
C ASN A 60 -21.05 4.61 -6.97
N GLU A 61 -21.23 4.65 -5.66
CA GLU A 61 -20.46 5.52 -4.77
C GLU A 61 -19.58 4.70 -3.83
N ILE A 62 -18.40 5.25 -3.51
CA ILE A 62 -17.51 4.66 -2.52
C ILE A 62 -18.10 4.85 -1.13
N ASN A 63 -18.42 3.73 -0.48
CA ASN A 63 -18.75 3.69 0.93
C ASN A 63 -17.51 3.23 1.73
N MET A 64 -17.15 4.01 2.75
CA MET A 64 -15.98 3.70 3.58
C MET A 64 -16.26 3.96 5.06
N ASN A 65 -16.14 2.92 5.86
CA ASN A 65 -16.05 3.00 7.30
C ASN A 65 -14.58 3.32 7.70
N GLY A 66 -14.23 4.60 7.70
CA GLY A 66 -12.86 5.06 7.97
C GLY A 66 -12.26 4.50 9.26
N PRO A 67 -12.95 4.56 10.42
CA PRO A 67 -12.49 3.95 11.67
C PRO A 67 -12.19 2.45 11.55
N ALA A 68 -13.02 1.67 10.87
CA ALA A 68 -12.80 0.24 10.67
C ALA A 68 -11.57 -0.03 9.81
N VAL A 69 -11.42 0.70 8.70
CA VAL A 69 -10.24 0.60 7.80
C VAL A 69 -8.94 0.97 8.54
N VAL A 70 -8.95 2.01 9.37
CA VAL A 70 -7.79 2.38 10.20
C VAL A 70 -7.51 1.32 11.26
N SER A 71 -8.54 0.78 11.92
CA SER A 71 -8.41 -0.29 12.91
C SER A 71 -7.81 -1.55 12.29
N PHE A 72 -8.29 -1.96 11.11
CA PHE A 72 -7.71 -3.07 10.34
C PHE A 72 -6.22 -2.84 10.04
N ALA A 73 -5.85 -1.65 9.56
CA ALA A 73 -4.47 -1.35 9.27
C ALA A 73 -3.57 -1.47 10.51
N ILE A 74 -4.03 -0.98 11.67
CA ILE A 74 -3.26 -0.99 12.92
C ILE A 74 -3.18 -2.39 13.53
N ARG A 75 -4.29 -3.14 13.53
CA ARG A 75 -4.40 -4.42 14.22
C ARG A 75 -3.89 -5.59 13.37
N ASP A 76 -4.18 -5.57 12.07
CA ASP A 76 -3.96 -6.73 11.21
C ASP A 76 -2.78 -6.53 10.25
N VAL A 77 -2.58 -5.33 9.68
CA VAL A 77 -1.53 -5.07 8.68
C VAL A 77 -0.18 -4.74 9.31
N ILE A 78 -0.14 -3.79 10.24
CA ILE A 78 1.11 -3.33 10.85
C ILE A 78 1.89 -4.46 11.54
N PRO A 79 1.28 -5.35 12.35
CA PRO A 79 2.00 -6.46 12.95
C PRO A 79 2.68 -7.38 11.92
N GLU A 80 2.02 -7.66 10.79
CA GLU A 80 2.58 -8.50 9.73
C GLU A 80 3.77 -7.82 9.03
N ILE A 81 3.68 -6.51 8.79
CA ILE A 81 4.80 -5.74 8.27
C ILE A 81 5.98 -5.80 9.25
N MET A 82 5.73 -5.58 10.54
CA MET A 82 6.77 -5.59 11.57
C MET A 82 7.41 -6.97 11.71
N ALA A 83 6.63 -8.05 11.63
CA ALA A 83 7.15 -9.41 11.67
C ALA A 83 8.13 -9.73 10.54
N LEU A 84 7.94 -9.14 9.35
CA LEU A 84 8.79 -9.32 8.18
C LEU A 84 9.87 -8.25 8.01
N SER A 85 9.80 -7.14 8.74
CA SER A 85 10.72 -6.01 8.58
C SER A 85 12.09 -6.21 9.21
N LYS A 86 12.27 -7.26 10.02
CA LYS A 86 13.58 -7.60 10.61
C LYS A 86 14.63 -7.81 9.51
N ASN A 87 15.70 -7.01 9.55
CA ASN A 87 16.79 -7.04 8.56
C ASN A 87 16.40 -6.65 7.12
N VAL A 88 15.32 -5.91 6.94
CA VAL A 88 14.92 -5.33 5.65
C VAL A 88 15.64 -3.98 5.47
N ASN A 89 16.03 -3.67 4.24
CA ASN A 89 16.68 -2.38 3.91
C ASN A 89 15.68 -1.31 3.52
N CYS A 90 14.60 -1.68 2.83
CA CYS A 90 13.54 -0.74 2.48
C CYS A 90 12.16 -1.38 2.42
N ILE A 91 11.14 -0.57 2.66
CA ILE A 91 9.73 -0.95 2.62
C ILE A 91 9.00 0.02 1.68
N PHE A 92 8.37 -0.52 0.64
CA PHE A 92 7.44 0.20 -0.22
C PHE A 92 6.02 -0.23 0.11
N SER A 93 5.28 0.64 0.77
CA SER A 93 3.92 0.35 1.23
C SER A 93 2.88 1.11 0.42
N HIS A 94 1.70 0.53 0.28
CA HIS A 94 0.51 1.26 -0.12
C HIS A 94 0.34 2.52 0.72
N GLN A 95 -0.05 3.62 0.09
CA GLN A 95 -0.17 4.96 0.69
C GLN A 95 -1.62 5.25 1.08
N ALA A 96 -2.09 4.60 2.14
CA ALA A 96 -3.51 4.64 2.56
C ALA A 96 -3.98 5.99 3.14
N GLY A 97 -3.07 6.95 3.34
CA GLY A 97 -3.35 8.26 3.90
C GLY A 97 -2.66 8.52 5.24
N LYS A 98 -2.72 9.78 5.70
CA LYS A 98 -1.90 10.32 6.79
C LYS A 98 -1.96 9.50 8.08
N ILE A 99 -3.15 9.09 8.52
CA ILE A 99 -3.32 8.42 9.82
C ILE A 99 -2.56 7.09 9.82
N VAL A 100 -2.83 6.22 8.84
CA VAL A 100 -2.21 4.90 8.73
C VAL A 100 -0.71 5.00 8.50
N MET A 101 -0.28 5.88 7.58
CA MET A 101 1.14 6.03 7.27
C MET A 101 1.96 6.57 8.44
N ASN A 102 1.40 7.47 9.23
CA ASN A 102 2.05 7.94 10.46
C ASN A 102 2.17 6.84 11.53
N GLN A 103 1.17 5.95 11.66
CA GLN A 103 1.26 4.83 12.59
C GLN A 103 2.34 3.82 12.16
N LEU A 104 2.41 3.52 10.85
CA LEU A 104 3.48 2.70 10.29
C LEU A 104 4.86 3.33 10.55
N GLN A 105 5.03 4.61 10.22
CA GLN A 105 6.31 5.31 10.35
C GLN A 105 6.82 5.33 11.80
N LYS A 106 5.94 5.44 12.79
CA LYS A 106 6.32 5.39 14.21
C LYS A 106 6.88 4.03 14.64
N LYS A 107 6.48 2.94 13.98
CA LYS A 107 6.87 1.58 14.34
C LYS A 107 8.04 1.04 13.53
N ILE A 108 8.27 1.56 12.33
CA ILE A 108 9.38 1.16 11.48
C ILE A 108 10.70 1.73 12.02
N ASP A 109 11.74 0.89 12.11
CA ASP A 109 13.09 1.32 12.47
C ASP A 109 13.56 2.43 11.52
N LYS A 110 14.08 3.52 12.09
CA LYS A 110 14.58 4.69 11.34
C LYS A 110 15.70 4.38 10.36
N LYS A 111 16.37 3.25 10.51
CA LYS A 111 17.40 2.75 9.57
C LYS A 111 16.82 2.18 8.29
N ILE A 112 15.54 1.78 8.29
CA ILE A 112 14.84 1.26 7.13
C ILE A 112 14.37 2.42 6.26
N PHE A 113 14.71 2.38 4.99
CA PHE A 113 14.19 3.35 4.03
C PHE A 113 12.68 3.13 3.82
N PHE A 114 11.87 4.06 4.27
CA PHE A 114 10.40 4.02 4.19
C PHE A 114 9.88 5.30 3.55
N PRO A 115 9.80 5.35 2.20
CA PRO A 115 9.35 6.55 1.50
C PRO A 115 7.84 6.77 1.64
N LEU A 116 7.45 8.03 1.70
CA LEU A 116 6.07 8.50 1.76
C LEU A 116 5.81 9.49 0.63
N ASN A 117 4.66 9.40 -0.02
CA ASN A 117 4.25 10.36 -1.05
C ASN A 117 2.75 10.71 -1.01
N TYR A 118 2.00 10.23 -0.03
CA TYR A 118 0.57 10.50 0.11
C TYR A 118 0.24 12.00 0.23
N ASN A 119 1.15 12.81 0.77
CA ASN A 119 0.95 14.27 0.87
C ASN A 119 0.84 14.95 -0.49
N ASN A 120 1.52 14.42 -1.50
CA ASN A 120 1.59 15.00 -2.84
C ASN A 120 0.59 14.35 -3.81
N HIS A 121 0.27 13.09 -3.59
CA HIS A 121 -0.49 12.28 -4.55
C HIS A 121 -1.78 11.67 -3.99
N GLY A 122 -2.02 11.75 -2.68
CA GLY A 122 -3.14 11.07 -2.04
C GLY A 122 -3.01 9.54 -2.09
N ASN A 123 -4.13 8.87 -1.92
CA ASN A 123 -4.24 7.43 -2.05
C ASN A 123 -4.53 7.06 -3.52
N LEU A 124 -3.51 6.61 -4.24
CA LEU A 124 -3.56 6.18 -5.64
C LEU A 124 -3.94 4.70 -5.80
N VAL A 125 -4.52 4.11 -4.79
CA VAL A 125 -4.97 2.70 -4.79
C VAL A 125 -3.88 1.75 -5.28
N SER A 126 -4.09 1.02 -6.38
CA SER A 126 -3.12 0.06 -6.92
C SER A 126 -1.85 0.72 -7.49
N THR A 127 -1.91 1.99 -7.88
CA THR A 127 -0.76 2.75 -8.42
C THR A 127 0.18 3.28 -7.34
N SER A 128 -0.21 3.24 -6.06
CA SER A 128 0.62 3.76 -4.94
C SER A 128 2.03 3.16 -4.92
N ILE A 129 2.15 1.84 -4.94
CA ILE A 129 3.46 1.16 -4.86
C ILE A 129 4.28 1.35 -6.15
N PRO A 130 3.75 1.16 -7.37
CA PRO A 130 4.49 1.43 -8.60
C PRO A 130 5.04 2.85 -8.70
N LEU A 131 4.24 3.86 -8.35
CA LEU A 131 4.70 5.24 -8.35
C LEU A 131 5.82 5.47 -7.33
N LEU A 132 5.65 4.94 -6.13
CA LEU A 132 6.64 5.05 -5.06
C LEU A 132 7.98 4.42 -5.46
N ILE A 133 7.95 3.26 -6.13
CA ILE A 133 9.13 2.61 -6.69
C ILE A 133 9.78 3.48 -7.78
N LYS A 134 8.97 4.04 -8.71
CA LYS A 134 9.47 4.92 -9.77
C LYS A 134 10.19 6.14 -9.20
N GLN A 135 9.62 6.78 -8.18
CA GLN A 135 10.21 7.95 -7.52
C GLN A 135 11.51 7.61 -6.76
N ASN A 136 11.68 6.35 -6.37
CA ASN A 136 12.83 5.88 -5.56
C ASN A 136 13.59 4.75 -6.27
N LEU A 137 13.66 4.79 -7.59
CA LEU A 137 14.15 3.68 -8.43
C LEU A 137 15.61 3.28 -8.10
N LYS A 138 16.47 4.24 -7.75
CA LYS A 138 17.86 3.97 -7.34
C LYS A 138 17.88 3.08 -6.10
N LYS A 139 17.15 3.43 -5.05
CA LYS A 139 17.03 2.63 -3.81
C LYS A 139 16.42 1.25 -4.11
N PHE A 140 15.32 1.20 -4.87
CA PHE A 140 14.70 -0.08 -5.26
C PHE A 140 15.69 -1.00 -5.98
N LYS A 141 16.57 -0.46 -6.84
CA LYS A 141 17.53 -1.25 -7.63
C LYS A 141 18.76 -1.68 -6.83
N THR A 142 19.17 -0.94 -5.80
CA THR A 142 20.42 -1.18 -5.08
C THR A 142 20.25 -1.95 -3.78
N GLU A 143 19.09 -1.85 -3.14
CA GLU A 143 18.88 -2.50 -1.85
C GLU A 143 18.73 -4.02 -1.98
N LYS A 144 19.28 -4.73 -0.99
CA LYS A 144 19.36 -6.19 -1.02
C LYS A 144 18.08 -6.86 -0.53
N LYS A 145 17.39 -6.25 0.43
CA LYS A 145 16.18 -6.82 1.06
C LYS A 145 15.06 -5.80 1.04
N LEU A 146 13.99 -6.15 0.36
CA LEU A 146 12.87 -5.26 0.03
C LEU A 146 11.56 -5.87 0.50
N LEU A 147 10.70 -5.06 1.11
CA LEU A 147 9.34 -5.43 1.46
C LEU A 147 8.36 -4.59 0.63
N LEU A 148 7.44 -5.25 -0.08
CA LEU A 148 6.31 -4.60 -0.74
C LEU A 148 5.05 -4.92 0.06
N CYS A 149 4.26 -3.90 0.43
CA CYS A 149 3.12 -4.05 1.31
C CYS A 149 1.89 -3.39 0.70
N GLY A 150 0.94 -4.19 0.22
CA GLY A 150 -0.38 -3.76 -0.23
C GLY A 150 -1.45 -4.15 0.78
N PHE A 151 -2.44 -3.31 0.98
CA PHE A 151 -3.62 -3.60 1.80
C PHE A 151 -4.77 -2.66 1.40
N GLY A 152 -6.00 -3.08 1.64
CA GLY A 152 -7.18 -2.31 1.26
C GLY A 152 -8.43 -3.15 1.16
N VAL A 153 -9.18 -2.91 0.09
CA VAL A 153 -10.48 -3.53 -0.16
C VAL A 153 -10.46 -5.04 0.08
N GLY A 154 -11.51 -5.50 0.79
CA GLY A 154 -11.68 -6.91 1.14
C GLY A 154 -12.22 -7.09 2.56
N LEU A 155 -11.66 -6.54 3.62
CA LEU A 155 -10.32 -5.94 3.75
C LEU A 155 -9.24 -7.01 3.63
N SER A 156 -8.22 -6.72 2.89
CA SER A 156 -7.17 -7.70 2.58
C SER A 156 -5.76 -7.12 2.70
N THR A 157 -4.80 -8.00 2.92
CA THR A 157 -3.38 -7.66 3.05
C THR A 157 -2.53 -8.56 2.17
N SER A 158 -1.60 -7.97 1.45
CA SER A 158 -0.59 -8.68 0.68
C SER A 158 0.79 -8.11 0.99
N ILE A 159 1.68 -8.93 1.54
CA ILE A 159 3.04 -8.53 1.87
C ILE A 159 4.02 -9.50 1.23
N ILE A 160 5.01 -8.96 0.54
CA ILE A 160 5.99 -9.75 -0.20
C ILE A 160 7.40 -9.32 0.18
N LEU A 161 8.20 -10.27 0.66
CA LEU A 161 9.61 -10.08 0.97
C LEU A 161 10.45 -10.58 -0.21
N PHE A 162 11.31 -9.70 -0.70
CA PHE A 162 12.30 -10.00 -1.73
C PHE A 162 13.73 -9.87 -1.20
N HIS A 163 14.59 -10.76 -1.71
CA HIS A 163 16.05 -10.62 -1.61
C HIS A 163 16.68 -10.53 -3.01
N ARG A 164 17.76 -9.78 -3.11
CA ARG A 164 18.59 -9.73 -4.31
C ARG A 164 19.81 -10.60 -4.16
#